data_5e45abce1e0958928744603e4c7470f1
#
_entry.id   5e45abce1e0958928744603e4c7470f1
#
_cell.length_a   1.000
_cell.length_b   1.000
_cell.length_c   1.000
_cell.angle_alpha   90.00
_cell.angle_beta   90.00
_cell.angle_gamma   90.00
#
_symmetry.space_group_name_H-M   'P 1'
#
loop_
_entity.id
_entity.type
_entity.pdbx_description
1 polymer ?
#
loop_
_entity_poly.entity_id
_entity_poly.type
_entity_poly.pdbx_seq_one_letter_code
_entity_poly.pdbx_strand_id
1 'polypeptide(L)'
;MSEIAKTPEPPYYAVIFSSHRTEGDGGYGHMADRMVELASEQPGFLGFESVREGLGITVSYWESLESIASWKNNSEHCEAQRLGHKKWYSEFRVRVTKVEREYGI
;
A
#
# COMPACT_ATOMS: atom_id res chain seq x y z
N MET A 1 7.49 13.17 -2.10
CA MET A 1 8.79 12.80 -1.54
C MET A 1 8.67 11.52 -0.74
N SER A 2 9.61 10.64 -0.93
CA SER A 2 9.60 9.40 -0.18
C SER A 2 10.63 9.44 0.93
N GLU A 3 10.26 8.87 2.06
CA GLU A 3 11.14 8.69 3.20
C GLU A 3 11.09 7.24 3.62
N ILE A 4 12.17 6.78 4.24
CA ILE A 4 12.18 5.43 4.77
C ILE A 4 11.25 5.38 5.98
N ALA A 5 10.33 4.44 5.97
CA ALA A 5 9.36 4.30 7.06
C ALA A 5 10.08 3.95 8.37
N LYS A 6 9.57 4.52 9.46
CA LYS A 6 10.08 4.23 10.80
C LYS A 6 9.19 3.17 11.41
N THR A 7 9.70 1.97 11.51
CA THR A 7 8.93 0.83 11.99
C THR A 7 9.44 0.38 13.35
N PRO A 8 8.58 -0.27 14.16
CA PRO A 8 9.03 -0.81 15.45
C PRO A 8 9.92 -2.04 15.23
N GLU A 9 10.40 -2.61 16.30
CA GLU A 9 11.18 -3.85 16.20
C GLU A 9 10.33 -4.97 15.60
N PRO A 10 10.94 -5.80 14.72
CA PRO A 10 10.22 -6.95 14.18
C PRO A 10 9.84 -7.95 15.28
N PRO A 11 8.86 -8.81 15.04
CA PRO A 11 8.24 -8.99 13.74
C PRO A 11 7.10 -8.00 13.48
N TYR A 12 6.90 -7.67 12.22
CA TYR A 12 5.73 -6.97 11.74
C TYR A 12 5.48 -7.43 10.30
N TYR A 13 4.52 -6.85 9.62
CA TYR A 13 4.09 -7.37 8.32
C TYR A 13 4.15 -6.28 7.26
N ALA A 14 4.32 -6.71 6.02
CA ALA A 14 4.37 -5.79 4.89
C ALA A 14 3.44 -6.25 3.79
N VAL A 15 2.82 -5.28 3.13
CA VAL A 15 2.05 -5.48 1.91
C VAL A 15 2.83 -4.82 0.79
N ILE A 16 3.22 -5.60 -0.20
CA ILE A 16 3.96 -5.10 -1.35
C ILE A 16 3.00 -5.04 -2.53
N PHE A 17 2.77 -3.83 -3.03
CA PHE A 17 1.89 -3.60 -4.16
C PHE A 17 2.73 -3.14 -5.35
N SER A 18 2.82 -3.99 -6.37
CA SER A 18 3.57 -3.71 -7.59
C SER A 18 2.57 -3.52 -8.72
N SER A 19 2.73 -2.49 -9.55
CA SER A 19 1.73 -2.20 -10.56
C SER A 19 2.28 -1.45 -11.76
N HIS A 20 1.62 -1.66 -12.90
CA HIS A 20 1.76 -0.82 -14.09
C HIS A 20 0.45 -0.07 -14.29
N ARG A 21 0.55 1.23 -14.58
CA ARG A 21 -0.59 2.10 -14.79
C ARG A 21 -1.05 2.08 -16.25
N THR A 22 -2.34 2.35 -16.42
CA THR A 22 -2.89 2.70 -17.73
C THR A 22 -2.53 4.16 -18.01
N GLU A 23 -2.75 4.62 -19.25
CA GLU A 23 -2.50 6.02 -19.60
C GLU A 23 -3.54 6.94 -18.99
N GLY A 24 -3.13 8.18 -18.71
CA GLY A 24 -4.01 9.20 -18.15
C GLY A 24 -4.20 9.05 -16.67
N ASP A 25 -4.71 10.09 -16.04
CA ASP A 25 -4.92 10.08 -14.59
C ASP A 25 -6.23 9.41 -14.19
N GLY A 26 -7.34 9.80 -14.83
CA GLY A 26 -8.65 9.22 -14.54
C GLY A 26 -9.07 9.29 -13.08
N GLY A 27 -8.55 10.25 -12.32
CA GLY A 27 -8.84 10.37 -10.91
C GLY A 27 -7.91 9.58 -10.01
N TYR A 28 -6.89 8.93 -10.60
CA TYR A 28 -5.96 8.09 -9.86
C TYR A 28 -5.21 8.86 -8.75
N GLY A 29 -4.65 10.02 -9.10
CA GLY A 29 -3.87 10.79 -8.13
C GLY A 29 -4.66 11.13 -6.90
N HIS A 30 -5.89 11.58 -7.08
CA HIS A 30 -6.79 11.91 -5.98
C HIS A 30 -7.10 10.67 -5.12
N MET A 31 -7.42 9.56 -5.77
CA MET A 31 -7.75 8.33 -5.06
C MET A 31 -6.53 7.75 -4.34
N ALA A 32 -5.34 7.83 -4.96
CA ALA A 32 -4.11 7.35 -4.33
C ALA A 32 -3.82 8.13 -3.05
N ASP A 33 -3.98 9.45 -3.08
CA ASP A 33 -3.79 10.29 -1.89
C ASP A 33 -4.81 9.93 -0.81
N ARG A 34 -6.06 9.72 -1.22
CA ARG A 34 -7.13 9.33 -0.27
C ARG A 34 -6.83 7.97 0.37
N MET A 35 -6.29 7.02 -0.40
CA MET A 35 -5.97 5.71 0.14
C MET A 35 -4.86 5.78 1.18
N VAL A 36 -3.84 6.60 0.95
CA VAL A 36 -2.78 6.80 1.94
C VAL A 36 -3.34 7.43 3.21
N GLU A 37 -4.19 8.43 3.06
CA GLU A 37 -4.83 9.10 4.19
C GLU A 37 -5.65 8.12 5.03
N LEU A 38 -6.48 7.31 4.37
CA LEU A 38 -7.32 6.33 5.06
C LEU A 38 -6.49 5.23 5.72
N ALA A 39 -5.46 4.74 5.02
CA ALA A 39 -4.60 3.69 5.57
C ALA A 39 -3.91 4.19 6.83
N SER A 40 -3.44 5.43 6.82
CA SER A 40 -2.71 5.99 7.97
C SER A 40 -3.58 6.12 9.22
N GLU A 41 -4.91 6.10 9.06
CA GLU A 41 -5.86 6.16 10.17
C GLU A 41 -6.23 4.77 10.71
N GLN A 42 -5.83 3.70 10.03
CA GLN A 42 -6.22 2.36 10.42
C GLN A 42 -5.41 1.85 11.62
N PRO A 43 -6.07 1.12 12.53
CA PRO A 43 -5.32 0.47 13.62
C PRO A 43 -4.27 -0.47 13.05
N GLY A 44 -3.07 -0.39 13.59
CA GLY A 44 -1.98 -1.27 13.19
C GLY A 44 -1.17 -0.81 11.99
N PHE A 45 -1.53 0.32 11.38
CA PHE A 45 -0.72 0.89 10.29
C PHE A 45 0.59 1.44 10.88
N LEU A 46 1.72 1.06 10.29
CA LEU A 46 3.04 1.46 10.78
C LEU A 46 3.77 2.44 9.88
N GLY A 47 3.43 2.47 8.59
CA GLY A 47 4.08 3.37 7.64
C GLY A 47 4.05 2.83 6.24
N PHE A 48 4.60 3.59 5.31
CA PHE A 48 4.67 3.13 3.93
C PHE A 48 5.82 3.80 3.19
N GLU A 49 6.19 3.18 2.08
CA GLU A 49 7.19 3.70 1.14
C GLU A 49 6.64 3.47 -0.25
N SER A 50 6.84 4.44 -1.14
CA SER A 50 6.27 4.32 -2.49
C SER A 50 7.18 4.99 -3.51
N VAL A 51 7.32 4.35 -4.65
CA VAL A 51 8.08 4.88 -5.77
C VAL A 51 7.44 4.40 -7.06
N ARG A 52 7.46 5.25 -8.08
CA ARG A 52 6.97 4.87 -9.41
C ARG A 52 7.81 5.52 -10.48
N GLU A 53 8.28 4.65 -11.39
CA GLU A 53 9.00 5.10 -12.57
C GLU A 53 8.82 3.98 -13.61
N GLY A 54 7.67 3.97 -14.30
CA GLY A 54 7.25 2.84 -15.11
C GLY A 54 6.60 1.81 -14.21
N LEU A 55 7.39 0.95 -13.59
CA LEU A 55 6.89 0.08 -12.53
C LEU A 55 6.71 0.89 -11.25
N GLY A 56 5.56 0.76 -10.62
CA GLY A 56 5.30 1.38 -9.32
C GLY A 56 5.32 0.34 -8.23
N ILE A 57 5.93 0.68 -7.09
CA ILE A 57 5.95 -0.21 -5.93
C ILE A 57 5.59 0.62 -4.70
N THR A 58 4.60 0.13 -3.96
CA THR A 58 4.24 0.67 -2.66
C THR A 58 4.36 -0.44 -1.64
N VAL A 59 5.10 -0.20 -0.58
CA VAL A 59 5.19 -1.13 0.54
C VAL A 59 4.55 -0.46 1.73
N SER A 60 3.54 -1.10 2.32
CA SER A 60 2.93 -0.62 3.56
C SER A 60 3.24 -1.61 4.67
N TYR A 61 3.44 -1.07 5.87
CA TYR A 61 3.86 -1.85 7.02
C TYR A 61 2.75 -1.86 8.06
N TRP A 62 2.52 -3.04 8.65
CA TRP A 62 1.37 -3.30 9.52
C TRP A 62 1.77 -4.14 10.71
N GLU A 63 1.08 -3.89 11.81
CA GLU A 63 1.34 -4.55 13.09
C GLU A 63 0.98 -6.05 13.05
N SER A 64 -0.05 -6.42 12.28
CA SER A 64 -0.58 -7.78 12.29
C SER A 64 -1.27 -8.12 10.96
N LEU A 65 -1.48 -9.41 10.74
CA LEU A 65 -2.27 -9.86 9.60
C LEU A 65 -3.73 -9.41 9.73
N GLU A 66 -4.24 -9.32 10.95
CA GLU A 66 -5.60 -8.84 11.21
C GLU A 66 -5.77 -7.39 10.78
N SER A 67 -4.76 -6.56 11.03
CA SER A 67 -4.78 -5.16 10.59
C SER A 67 -4.84 -5.06 9.07
N ILE A 68 -4.08 -5.91 8.38
CA ILE A 68 -4.09 -5.96 6.92
C ILE A 68 -5.46 -6.39 6.41
N ALA A 69 -6.05 -7.42 7.02
CA ALA A 69 -7.37 -7.91 6.63
C ALA A 69 -8.44 -6.84 6.84
N SER A 70 -8.37 -6.13 7.96
CA SER A 70 -9.31 -5.06 8.26
C SER A 70 -9.21 -3.94 7.21
N TRP A 71 -7.99 -3.54 6.86
CA TRP A 71 -7.77 -2.53 5.83
C TRP A 71 -8.30 -2.99 4.48
N LYS A 72 -8.03 -4.25 4.11
CA LYS A 72 -8.51 -4.82 2.85
C LYS A 72 -10.03 -4.77 2.76
N ASN A 73 -10.71 -4.93 3.88
CA ASN A 73 -12.18 -4.94 3.94
C ASN A 73 -12.79 -3.55 4.11
N ASN A 74 -11.96 -2.49 4.19
CA ASN A 74 -12.46 -1.13 4.26
C ASN A 74 -13.22 -0.80 2.98
N SER A 75 -14.42 -0.25 3.09
CA SER A 75 -15.30 -0.03 1.95
C SER A 75 -14.70 0.88 0.88
N GLU A 76 -14.00 1.94 1.28
CA GLU A 76 -13.36 2.83 0.31
C GLU A 76 -12.18 2.14 -0.38
N HIS A 77 -11.44 1.31 0.36
CA HIS A 77 -10.35 0.53 -0.20
C HIS A 77 -10.88 -0.48 -1.22
N CYS A 78 -11.98 -1.15 -0.90
CA CYS A 78 -12.62 -2.09 -1.83
C CYS A 78 -13.06 -1.38 -3.11
N GLU A 79 -13.63 -0.19 -2.98
CA GLU A 79 -14.05 0.60 -4.13
C GLU A 79 -12.85 1.00 -5.00
N ALA A 80 -11.77 1.41 -4.36
CA ALA A 80 -10.54 1.77 -5.08
C ALA A 80 -9.96 0.56 -5.81
N GLN A 81 -9.99 -0.62 -5.19
CA GLN A 81 -9.53 -1.84 -5.84
C GLN A 81 -10.39 -2.17 -7.06
N ARG A 82 -11.71 -2.05 -6.93
CA ARG A 82 -12.63 -2.30 -8.04
C ARG A 82 -12.35 -1.36 -9.21
N LEU A 83 -12.18 -0.08 -8.94
CA LEU A 83 -11.87 0.90 -9.98
C LEU A 83 -10.48 0.69 -10.56
N GLY A 84 -9.53 0.30 -9.72
CA GLY A 84 -8.17 0.00 -10.16
C GLY A 84 -8.13 -1.09 -11.20
N HIS A 85 -8.88 -2.17 -10.97
CA HIS A 85 -9.00 -3.28 -11.92
C HIS A 85 -9.53 -2.82 -13.27
N LYS A 86 -10.46 -1.89 -13.27
CA LYS A 86 -11.19 -1.50 -14.48
C LYS A 86 -10.54 -0.33 -15.21
N LYS A 87 -9.83 0.53 -14.49
CA LYS A 87 -9.51 1.85 -15.00
C LYS A 87 -8.05 2.25 -14.89
N TRP A 88 -7.42 1.96 -13.76
CA TRP A 88 -6.13 2.58 -13.43
C TRP A 88 -4.91 1.71 -13.67
N TYR A 89 -5.07 0.40 -13.62
CA TYR A 89 -3.92 -0.50 -13.73
C TYR A 89 -4.08 -1.45 -14.89
N SER A 90 -3.02 -1.58 -15.69
CA SER A 90 -2.96 -2.62 -16.71
C SER A 90 -2.54 -3.95 -16.08
N GLU A 91 -1.82 -3.87 -14.97
CA GLU A 91 -1.36 -5.06 -14.25
C GLU A 91 -1.02 -4.66 -12.81
N PHE A 92 -1.32 -5.54 -11.87
CA PHE A 92 -0.81 -5.35 -10.50
C PHE A 92 -0.70 -6.68 -9.78
N ARG A 93 0.11 -6.67 -8.71
CA ARG A 93 0.30 -7.83 -7.85
C ARG A 93 0.43 -7.36 -6.42
N VAL A 94 -0.27 -8.02 -5.52
CA VAL A 94 -0.21 -7.73 -4.09
C VAL A 94 0.41 -8.94 -3.38
N ARG A 95 1.43 -8.68 -2.58
CA ARG A 95 2.07 -9.73 -1.79
C ARG A 95 2.06 -9.34 -0.33
N VAL A 96 1.74 -10.28 0.54
CA VAL A 96 1.73 -10.07 1.99
C VAL A 96 2.86 -10.91 2.56
N THR A 97 3.70 -10.31 3.39
CA THR A 97 4.84 -11.01 3.95
C THR A 97 5.09 -10.58 5.39
N LYS A 98 5.88 -11.34 6.09
CA LYS A 98 6.31 -11.05 7.45
C LYS A 98 7.74 -10.51 7.43
N VAL A 99 7.96 -9.41 8.13
CA VAL A 99 9.32 -8.89 8.31
C VAL A 99 9.83 -9.49 9.61
N GLU A 100 10.77 -10.41 9.49
CA GLU A 100 11.33 -11.13 10.64
C GLU A 100 12.53 -10.43 11.24
N ARG A 101 13.21 -9.61 10.44
CA ARG A 101 14.45 -8.96 10.84
C ARG A 101 14.64 -7.70 10.01
N GLU A 102 15.17 -6.68 10.63
CA GLU A 102 15.55 -5.46 9.92
C GLU A 102 16.87 -4.93 10.51
N TYR A 103 17.61 -4.20 9.71
CA TYR A 103 18.80 -3.51 10.16
C TYR A 103 19.11 -2.39 9.17
N GLY A 104 19.86 -1.41 9.64
CA GLY A 104 20.20 -0.27 8.79
C GLY A 104 21.08 0.72 9.53
N ILE A 105 21.33 1.84 8.86
CA ILE A 105 22.10 2.93 9.43
C ILE A 105 21.30 4.21 9.47
#